data_e05d3b7d9e92b219cd9f1771728d6a58
#
_entry.id   e05d3b7d9e92b219cd9f1771728d6a58
#
_cell.length_a   1.000
_cell.length_b   1.000
_cell.length_c   1.000
_cell.angle_alpha   90.00
_cell.angle_beta   90.00
_cell.angle_gamma   90.00
#
_symmetry.space_group_name_H-M   'P 1'
#
loop_
_entity.id
_entity.type
_entity.pdbx_description
1 polymer ?
#
loop_
_entity_poly.entity_id
_entity_poly.type
_entity_poly.pdbx_seq_one_letter_code
_entity_poly.pdbx_strand_id
1 'polypeptide(L)'
;MSAGRRVLDENRIHPAIRATIAGHHADIVREVESAVAANDVVVIGMRQNPMPRRARKALDSKGIAYKYLEYGSYLNTWRRRNALKMWTGWPTFPMIFVKGVLVGGATDLERLIDSGELARLLAA
;
A
#
# COMPACT_ATOMS: atom_id res chain seq x y z
N MET A 1 -4.68 6.61 -24.79
CA MET A 1 -3.54 7.12 -24.04
C MET A 1 -3.88 7.15 -22.56
N SER A 2 -3.01 6.63 -21.74
CA SER A 2 -3.28 6.62 -20.32
C SER A 2 -3.00 7.97 -19.69
N ALA A 3 -3.78 8.30 -18.65
CA ALA A 3 -3.56 9.45 -17.81
C ALA A 3 -2.56 9.14 -16.70
N GLY A 4 -1.50 8.40 -17.02
CA GLY A 4 -0.51 7.96 -16.06
C GLY A 4 0.21 9.11 -15.37
N ARG A 5 0.62 8.87 -14.14
CA ARG A 5 1.40 9.84 -13.37
C ARG A 5 2.77 10.05 -13.98
N ARG A 6 3.37 11.18 -13.66
CA ARG A 6 4.73 11.47 -14.10
C ARG A 6 5.71 10.74 -13.20
N VAL A 7 6.56 9.95 -13.82
CA VAL A 7 7.67 9.26 -13.17
C VAL A 7 8.91 9.57 -13.99
N LEU A 8 10.02 9.87 -13.33
CA LEU A 8 11.28 10.13 -14.04
C LEU A 8 11.70 8.86 -14.75
N ASP A 9 11.96 8.98 -16.06
CA ASP A 9 12.39 7.84 -16.87
C ASP A 9 13.71 7.28 -16.34
N GLU A 10 13.83 5.95 -16.30
CA GLU A 10 15.01 5.27 -15.82
C GLU A 10 16.26 5.67 -16.63
N ASN A 11 16.08 5.97 -17.92
CA ASN A 11 17.17 6.42 -18.78
C ASN A 11 17.72 7.80 -18.40
N ARG A 12 17.00 8.55 -17.58
CA ARG A 12 17.42 9.86 -17.10
C ARG A 12 18.04 9.80 -15.71
N ILE A 13 18.26 8.60 -15.19
CA ILE A 13 18.95 8.37 -13.92
C ILE A 13 20.36 7.91 -14.26
N HIS A 14 21.36 8.62 -13.73
CA HIS A 14 22.76 8.28 -14.02
C HIS A 14 23.07 6.86 -13.54
N PRO A 15 23.77 6.04 -14.34
CA PRO A 15 24.08 4.66 -13.96
C PRO A 15 24.76 4.52 -12.59
N ALA A 16 25.56 5.49 -12.18
CA ALA A 16 26.27 5.46 -10.90
C ALA A 16 25.36 5.38 -9.68
N ILE A 17 24.10 5.84 -9.80
CA ILE A 17 23.15 5.87 -8.66
C ILE A 17 21.98 4.92 -8.83
N ARG A 18 21.88 4.21 -9.95
CA ARG A 18 20.76 3.30 -10.21
C ARG A 18 20.64 2.22 -9.13
N ALA A 19 21.76 1.63 -8.75
CA ALA A 19 21.77 0.60 -7.71
C ALA A 19 21.35 1.16 -6.34
N THR A 20 21.74 2.38 -6.02
CA THR A 20 21.34 3.04 -4.78
C THR A 20 19.82 3.23 -4.74
N ILE A 21 19.24 3.68 -5.84
CA ILE A 21 17.78 3.86 -5.92
C ILE A 21 17.06 2.52 -5.84
N ALA A 22 17.50 1.54 -6.60
CA ALA A 22 16.87 0.21 -6.63
C ALA A 22 16.96 -0.50 -5.28
N GLY A 23 18.06 -0.28 -4.53
CA GLY A 23 18.28 -0.92 -3.24
C GLY A 23 17.71 -0.16 -2.05
N HIS A 24 17.20 1.05 -2.24
CA HIS A 24 16.73 1.90 -1.14
C HIS A 24 15.56 1.24 -0.40
N HIS A 25 15.86 0.70 0.80
CA HIS A 25 14.89 -0.03 1.62
C HIS A 25 14.08 -1.06 0.83
N ALA A 26 14.72 -1.75 -0.10
CA ALA A 26 14.06 -2.75 -0.95
C ALA A 26 13.50 -3.93 -0.15
N ASP A 27 14.02 -4.17 1.06
CA ASP A 27 13.53 -5.22 1.95
C ASP A 27 12.06 -5.01 2.34
N ILE A 28 11.65 -3.77 2.66
CA ILE A 28 10.26 -3.49 3.04
C ILE A 28 9.33 -3.65 1.83
N VAL A 29 9.78 -3.25 0.65
CA VAL A 29 8.99 -3.43 -0.57
C VAL A 29 8.79 -4.91 -0.85
N ARG A 30 9.84 -5.72 -0.75
CA ARG A 30 9.75 -7.18 -0.96
C ARG A 30 8.82 -7.83 0.06
N GLU A 31 8.85 -7.37 1.32
CA GLU A 31 7.95 -7.88 2.36
C GLU A 31 6.49 -7.62 2.01
N VAL A 32 6.18 -6.41 1.55
CA VAL A 32 4.83 -6.06 1.13
C VAL A 32 4.42 -6.85 -0.10
N GLU A 33 5.30 -6.97 -1.09
CA GLU A 33 5.01 -7.78 -2.28
C GLU A 33 4.69 -9.22 -1.93
N SER A 34 5.44 -9.81 -0.99
CA SER A 34 5.18 -11.18 -0.53
C SER A 34 3.82 -11.30 0.16
N ALA A 35 3.46 -10.32 0.99
CA ALA A 35 2.17 -10.32 1.66
C ALA A 35 1.02 -10.18 0.65
N VAL A 36 1.19 -9.31 -0.33
CA VAL A 36 0.19 -9.07 -1.38
C VAL A 36 -0.01 -10.33 -2.23
N ALA A 37 1.07 -11.06 -2.53
CA ALA A 37 0.98 -12.30 -3.28
C ALA A 37 0.27 -13.43 -2.49
N ALA A 38 0.37 -13.40 -1.16
CA ALA A 38 -0.14 -14.47 -0.30
C ALA A 38 -1.55 -14.19 0.26
N ASN A 39 -2.06 -12.98 0.16
CA ASN A 39 -3.33 -12.58 0.76
C ASN A 39 -4.19 -11.78 -0.20
N ASP A 40 -5.49 -12.03 -0.19
CA ASP A 40 -6.43 -11.29 -1.04
C ASP A 40 -6.54 -9.82 -0.62
N VAL A 41 -6.47 -9.54 0.68
CA VAL A 41 -6.54 -8.18 1.20
C VAL A 41 -5.35 -7.94 2.12
N VAL A 42 -4.62 -6.86 1.87
CA VAL A 42 -3.50 -6.43 2.70
C VAL A 42 -3.68 -4.98 3.09
N VAL A 43 -3.54 -4.70 4.38
CA VAL A 43 -3.59 -3.34 4.93
C VAL A 43 -2.22 -3.00 5.48
N ILE A 44 -1.60 -1.94 4.98
CA ILE A 44 -0.30 -1.47 5.43
C ILE A 44 -0.51 -0.18 6.20
N GLY A 45 -0.10 -0.17 7.47
CA GLY A 45 -0.31 0.98 8.33
C GLY A 45 0.90 1.35 9.16
N MET A 46 0.67 2.24 10.10
CA MET A 46 1.66 2.69 11.06
C MET A 46 0.95 3.00 12.38
N ARG A 47 1.72 2.99 13.47
CA ARG A 47 1.19 3.35 14.79
C ARG A 47 0.84 4.83 14.87
N GLN A 48 -0.04 5.20 15.79
CA GLN A 48 -0.45 6.57 16.07
C GLN A 48 -1.24 7.24 14.94
N ASN A 49 -1.60 6.47 13.91
CA ASN A 49 -2.44 6.94 12.83
C ASN A 49 -3.80 6.25 12.94
N PRO A 50 -4.91 6.99 13.13
CA PRO A 50 -6.22 6.38 13.29
C PRO A 50 -6.78 5.75 12.01
N MET A 51 -6.29 6.15 10.84
CA MET A 51 -6.85 5.70 9.57
C MET A 51 -6.63 4.22 9.28
N PRO A 52 -5.44 3.62 9.58
CA PRO A 52 -5.30 2.16 9.46
C PRO A 52 -6.28 1.40 10.33
N ARG A 53 -6.53 1.87 11.56
CA ARG A 53 -7.52 1.25 12.45
C ARG A 53 -8.91 1.34 11.87
N ARG A 54 -9.27 2.48 11.30
CA ARG A 54 -10.56 2.69 10.65
C ARG A 54 -10.77 1.71 9.51
N ALA A 55 -9.75 1.51 8.67
CA ALA A 55 -9.80 0.55 7.57
C ALA A 55 -9.99 -0.88 8.08
N ARG A 56 -9.26 -1.27 9.12
CA ARG A 56 -9.37 -2.60 9.71
C ARG A 56 -10.75 -2.84 10.31
N LYS A 57 -11.31 -1.86 11.00
CA LYS A 57 -12.67 -1.94 11.55
C LYS A 57 -13.72 -2.14 10.44
N ALA A 58 -13.55 -1.44 9.33
CA ALA A 58 -14.47 -1.58 8.19
C ALA A 58 -14.44 -3.00 7.63
N LEU A 59 -13.25 -3.60 7.50
CA LEU A 59 -13.10 -4.98 7.04
C LEU A 59 -13.66 -5.97 8.06
N ASP A 60 -13.35 -5.77 9.35
CA ASP A 60 -13.84 -6.63 10.43
C ASP A 60 -15.36 -6.65 10.48
N SER A 61 -16.01 -5.49 10.30
CA SER A 61 -17.47 -5.38 10.34
C SER A 61 -18.17 -6.16 9.22
N LYS A 62 -17.44 -6.45 8.14
CA LYS A 62 -17.96 -7.22 7.01
C LYS A 62 -17.46 -8.67 7.01
N GLY A 63 -16.70 -9.06 8.03
CA GLY A 63 -16.15 -10.43 8.12
C GLY A 63 -15.12 -10.72 7.04
N ILE A 64 -14.43 -9.71 6.53
CA ILE A 64 -13.43 -9.87 5.46
C ILE A 64 -12.06 -10.07 6.09
N ALA A 65 -11.43 -11.21 5.77
CA ALA A 65 -10.07 -11.51 6.24
C ALA A 65 -9.04 -10.64 5.52
N TYR A 66 -8.02 -10.23 6.26
CA TYR A 66 -6.94 -9.42 5.72
C TYR A 66 -5.63 -9.68 6.46
N LYS A 67 -4.52 -9.35 5.82
CA LYS A 67 -3.20 -9.31 6.46
C LYS A 67 -2.89 -7.85 6.80
N TYR A 68 -2.53 -7.59 8.06
CA TYR A 68 -2.11 -6.26 8.49
C TYR A 68 -0.61 -6.20 8.68
N LEU A 69 0.04 -5.20 8.09
CA LEU A 69 1.46 -4.91 8.27
C LEU A 69 1.60 -3.51 8.86
N GLU A 70 2.33 -3.39 9.98
CA GLU A 70 2.51 -2.11 10.66
C GLU A 70 3.98 -1.71 10.64
N TYR A 71 4.28 -0.51 10.17
CA TYR A 71 5.64 -0.03 10.03
C TYR A 71 5.87 1.24 10.84
N GLY A 72 6.25 1.05 12.09
CA GLY A 72 6.69 2.14 12.96
C GLY A 72 5.62 3.17 13.28
N SER A 73 6.08 4.37 13.59
CA SER A 73 5.24 5.49 14.01
C SER A 73 5.75 6.79 13.37
N TYR A 74 5.13 7.92 13.69
CA TYR A 74 5.61 9.22 13.23
C TYR A 74 7.03 9.53 13.69
N LEU A 75 7.49 8.91 14.78
CA LEU A 75 8.80 9.17 15.36
C LEU A 75 9.91 8.29 14.81
N ASN A 76 9.57 7.22 14.12
CA ASN A 76 10.58 6.29 13.60
C ASN A 76 10.12 5.60 12.32
N THR A 77 11.08 4.94 11.65
CA THR A 77 10.83 4.12 10.45
C THR A 77 10.33 4.93 9.25
N TRP A 78 10.36 6.26 9.33
CA TRP A 78 9.80 7.11 8.26
C TRP A 78 10.52 6.94 6.92
N ARG A 79 11.84 6.66 6.94
CA ARG A 79 12.60 6.43 5.70
C ARG A 79 12.15 5.16 5.00
N ARG A 80 11.90 4.11 5.76
CA ARG A 80 11.38 2.85 5.20
C ARG A 80 9.98 3.04 4.66
N ARG A 81 9.13 3.78 5.38
CA ARG A 81 7.78 4.09 4.88
C ARG A 81 7.83 4.91 3.60
N ASN A 82 8.80 5.84 3.48
CA ASN A 82 8.95 6.61 2.25
C ASN A 82 9.25 5.71 1.04
N ALA A 83 10.01 4.64 1.22
CA ALA A 83 10.25 3.68 0.15
C ALA A 83 8.94 3.09 -0.38
N LEU A 84 7.99 2.79 0.50
CA LEU A 84 6.67 2.32 0.10
C LEU A 84 5.89 3.40 -0.67
N LYS A 85 5.98 4.64 -0.23
CA LYS A 85 5.33 5.76 -0.94
C LYS A 85 5.91 5.95 -2.33
N MET A 86 7.23 5.83 -2.45
CA MET A 86 7.91 5.96 -3.75
C MET A 86 7.53 4.81 -4.68
N TRP A 87 7.44 3.61 -4.16
CA TRP A 87 7.08 2.42 -4.93
C TRP A 87 5.64 2.45 -5.41
N THR A 88 4.69 2.75 -4.51
CA THR A 88 3.26 2.75 -4.83
C THR A 88 2.78 4.04 -5.49
N GLY A 89 3.44 5.16 -5.16
CA GLY A 89 2.93 6.48 -5.49
C GLY A 89 1.82 6.97 -4.57
N TRP A 90 1.43 6.19 -3.56
CA TRP A 90 0.38 6.59 -2.62
C TRP A 90 1.00 7.36 -1.44
N PRO A 91 0.52 8.58 -1.15
CA PRO A 91 1.25 9.48 -0.25
C PRO A 91 1.01 9.24 1.24
N THR A 92 0.02 8.43 1.60
CA THR A 92 -0.42 8.31 3.00
C THR A 92 -0.61 6.85 3.40
N PHE A 93 -0.83 6.63 4.70
CA PHE A 93 -1.19 5.34 5.25
C PHE A 93 -2.61 5.41 5.84
N PRO A 94 -3.40 4.33 5.73
CA PRO A 94 -3.01 3.02 5.23
C PRO A 94 -2.87 2.98 3.71
N MET A 95 -2.12 1.98 3.24
CA MET A 95 -2.13 1.56 1.84
C MET A 95 -2.83 0.22 1.80
N ILE A 96 -3.84 0.07 0.96
CA ILE A 96 -4.67 -1.14 0.94
C ILE A 96 -4.60 -1.78 -0.45
N PHE A 97 -4.30 -3.08 -0.46
CA PHE A 97 -4.26 -3.87 -1.68
C PHE A 97 -5.39 -4.90 -1.64
N VAL A 98 -6.08 -5.06 -2.76
CA VAL A 98 -7.11 -6.09 -2.94
C VAL A 98 -6.78 -6.87 -4.22
N LYS A 99 -6.57 -8.17 -4.09
CA LYS A 99 -6.20 -9.04 -5.23
C LYS A 99 -5.01 -8.50 -6.01
N GLY A 100 -4.02 -7.97 -5.29
CA GLY A 100 -2.79 -7.44 -5.88
C GLY A 100 -2.89 -6.02 -6.41
N VAL A 101 -4.03 -5.36 -6.27
CA VAL A 101 -4.25 -4.02 -6.80
C VAL A 101 -4.35 -3.01 -5.67
N LEU A 102 -3.59 -1.93 -5.76
CA LEU A 102 -3.67 -0.83 -4.80
C LEU A 102 -5.01 -0.12 -4.97
N VAL A 103 -5.82 -0.11 -3.91
CA VAL A 103 -7.14 0.52 -3.95
C VAL A 103 -7.20 1.85 -3.20
N GLY A 104 -6.15 2.22 -2.50
CA GLY A 104 -6.04 3.49 -1.81
C GLY A 104 -6.01 3.37 -0.30
N GLY A 105 -6.61 4.32 0.39
CA GLY A 105 -6.65 4.42 1.84
C GLY A 105 -7.99 4.00 2.44
N ALA A 106 -8.20 4.38 3.71
CA ALA A 106 -9.40 3.97 4.45
C ALA A 106 -10.69 4.48 3.81
N THR A 107 -10.72 5.74 3.37
CA THR A 107 -11.92 6.32 2.75
C THR A 107 -12.24 5.63 1.42
N ASP A 108 -11.20 5.35 0.63
CA ASP A 108 -11.37 4.64 -0.64
C ASP A 108 -11.92 3.23 -0.41
N LEU A 109 -11.40 2.53 0.60
CA LEU A 109 -11.88 1.20 0.98
C LEU A 109 -13.35 1.24 1.39
N GLU A 110 -13.75 2.21 2.21
CA GLU A 110 -15.13 2.34 2.65
C GLU A 110 -16.07 2.56 1.47
N ARG A 111 -15.66 3.35 0.49
CA ARG A 111 -16.45 3.55 -0.73
C ARG A 111 -16.63 2.24 -1.51
N LEU A 112 -15.57 1.43 -1.60
CA LEU A 112 -15.66 0.14 -2.27
C LEU A 112 -16.60 -0.82 -1.53
N ILE A 113 -16.58 -0.79 -0.20
CA ILE A 113 -17.50 -1.59 0.61
C ILE A 113 -18.94 -1.14 0.38
N ASP A 114 -19.20 0.16 0.50
CA ASP A 114 -20.56 0.72 0.43
C ASP A 114 -21.19 0.52 -0.95
N SER A 115 -20.40 0.59 -2.00
CA SER A 115 -20.88 0.40 -3.38
C SER A 115 -21.06 -1.06 -3.78
N GLY A 116 -20.59 -2.00 -2.96
CA GLY A 116 -20.58 -3.42 -3.30
C GLY A 116 -19.41 -3.84 -4.18
N GLU A 117 -18.56 -2.91 -4.59
CA GLU A 117 -17.44 -3.20 -5.48
C GLU A 117 -16.40 -4.10 -4.82
N LEU A 118 -16.15 -3.94 -3.51
CA LEU A 118 -15.20 -4.79 -2.82
C LEU A 118 -15.63 -6.25 -2.86
N ALA A 119 -16.91 -6.52 -2.59
CA ALA A 119 -17.47 -7.87 -2.66
C ALA A 119 -17.30 -8.44 -4.06
N ARG A 120 -17.54 -7.63 -5.09
CA ARG A 120 -17.37 -8.05 -6.48
C ARG A 120 -15.92 -8.43 -6.78
N LEU A 121 -14.96 -7.60 -6.33
CA LEU A 121 -13.52 -7.86 -6.54
C LEU A 121 -13.08 -9.15 -5.86
N LEU A 122 -13.57 -9.41 -4.65
CA LEU A 122 -13.20 -10.61 -3.89
C LEU A 122 -13.85 -11.88 -4.44
N ALA A 123 -14.97 -11.75 -5.13
CA ALA A 123 -15.66 -12.89 -5.73
C ALA A 123 -15.07 -13.29 -7.09
N ALA A 124 -14.26 -12.44 -7.68
CA ALA A 124 -13.70 -12.67 -9.01
C ALA A 124 -12.58 -13.72 -9.00
#